data_779ec72ca0b4d1fdb8f9895d732aca5e
#
_entry.id   779ec72ca0b4d1fdb8f9895d732aca5e
#
_cell.length_a   1.000
_cell.length_b   1.000
_cell.length_c   1.000
_cell.angle_alpha   90.00
_cell.angle_beta   90.00
_cell.angle_gamma   90.00
#
_symmetry.space_group_name_H-M   'P 1'
#
loop_
_entity.id
_entity.type
_entity.pdbx_description
1 polymer ?
#
loop_
_entity_poly.entity_id
_entity_poly.type
_entity_poly.pdbx_seq_one_letter_code
_entity_poly.pdbx_strand_id
1 'polypeptide(L)'
;MNTVTSNFARIQGAPWFSIVKDIKAAIVGVGGIGSNVAYSLSRLGIDDLFLMDGDTVSNENINGQFYTSDDVGRFKVYALKNALRNYSPSQCVRSSNNFYNTNNSPILAYSNTIISGFDSMSSRK
;
A
#
# COMPACT_ATOMS: atom_id res chain seq x y z
N MET A 1 1.90 13.44 24.51
CA MET A 1 2.23 13.11 23.11
C MET A 1 1.42 11.88 22.70
N ASN A 2 0.79 11.94 21.56
CA ASN A 2 0.01 10.79 21.09
C ASN A 2 0.91 9.80 20.34
N THR A 3 0.37 8.58 20.13
CA THR A 3 1.11 7.51 19.45
C THR A 3 1.50 7.86 18.02
N VAL A 4 0.68 8.65 17.34
CA VAL A 4 0.94 9.06 15.95
C VAL A 4 2.25 9.84 15.87
N THR A 5 2.43 10.82 16.75
CA THR A 5 3.66 11.61 16.79
C THR A 5 4.86 10.72 17.12
N SER A 6 4.68 9.76 18.04
CA SER A 6 5.75 8.85 18.45
C SER A 6 6.23 7.97 17.31
N ASN A 7 5.33 7.54 16.39
CA ASN A 7 5.69 6.67 15.27
C ASN A 7 6.75 7.30 14.37
N PHE A 8 6.76 8.62 14.23
CA PHE A 8 7.67 9.33 13.35
C PHE A 8 8.78 10.07 14.07
N ALA A 9 8.85 9.96 15.41
CA ALA A 9 9.79 10.76 16.20
C ALA A 9 11.23 10.58 15.76
N ARG A 10 11.62 9.37 15.34
CA ARG A 10 13.00 9.07 14.96
C ARG A 10 13.39 9.60 13.57
N ILE A 11 12.43 9.77 12.68
CA ILE A 11 12.70 10.13 11.30
C ILE A 11 12.37 11.58 10.97
N GLN A 12 11.63 12.27 11.85
CA GLN A 12 11.24 13.67 11.60
C GLN A 12 12.42 14.61 11.43
N GLY A 13 13.54 14.31 12.07
CA GLY A 13 14.74 15.11 11.93
C GLY A 13 15.58 14.80 10.69
N ALA A 14 15.24 13.76 9.94
CA ALA A 14 15.99 13.40 8.74
C ALA A 14 15.73 14.41 7.62
N PRO A 15 16.77 14.80 6.84
CA PRO A 15 16.58 15.78 5.77
C PRO A 15 15.56 15.40 4.71
N TRP A 16 15.37 14.09 4.48
CA TRP A 16 14.42 13.60 3.46
C TRP A 16 12.97 13.58 3.93
N PHE A 17 12.72 13.70 5.23
CA PHE A 17 11.37 13.50 5.77
C PHE A 17 10.37 14.53 5.22
N SER A 18 10.78 15.77 5.07
CA SER A 18 9.90 16.81 4.54
C SER A 18 9.46 16.54 3.10
N ILE A 19 10.29 15.82 2.34
CA ILE A 19 9.94 15.41 0.97
C ILE A 19 9.00 14.22 1.00
N VAL A 20 9.30 13.24 1.84
CA VAL A 20 8.55 11.98 1.92
C VAL A 20 7.11 12.21 2.32
N LYS A 21 6.85 13.09 3.28
CA LYS A 21 5.50 13.34 3.78
C LYS A 21 4.55 13.92 2.74
N ASP A 22 5.08 14.51 1.67
CA ASP A 22 4.26 15.08 0.60
C ASP A 22 3.97 14.08 -0.52
N ILE A 23 4.50 12.87 -0.42
CA ILE A 23 4.25 11.83 -1.41
C ILE A 23 2.86 11.22 -1.20
N LYS A 24 2.09 11.18 -2.28
CA LYS A 24 0.81 10.49 -2.35
C LYS A 24 0.99 9.34 -3.31
N ALA A 25 1.24 8.16 -2.78
CA ALA A 25 1.61 7.00 -3.60
C ALA A 25 0.42 6.11 -3.88
N ALA A 26 0.29 5.70 -5.14
CA ALA A 26 -0.64 4.65 -5.54
C ALA A 26 0.15 3.40 -5.89
N ILE A 27 -0.23 2.27 -5.32
CA ILE A 27 0.38 0.99 -5.60
C ILE A 27 -0.65 0.15 -6.34
N VAL A 28 -0.36 -0.10 -7.61
CA VAL A 28 -1.26 -0.83 -8.49
C VAL A 28 -0.73 -2.24 -8.62
N GLY A 29 -1.43 -3.17 -7.99
CA GLY A 29 -0.98 -4.55 -7.81
C GLY A 29 -0.29 -4.74 -6.47
N VAL A 30 -0.93 -5.46 -5.56
CA VAL A 30 -0.40 -5.65 -4.19
C VAL A 30 -0.07 -7.12 -3.92
N GLY A 31 0.58 -7.76 -4.89
CA GLY A 31 1.14 -9.10 -4.75
C GLY A 31 2.48 -9.10 -4.03
N GLY A 32 3.44 -9.85 -4.55
CA GLY A 32 4.76 -10.00 -3.92
C GLY A 32 5.50 -8.68 -3.77
N ILE A 33 5.70 -7.97 -4.87
CA ILE A 33 6.42 -6.70 -4.85
C ILE A 33 5.57 -5.61 -4.22
N GLY A 34 4.33 -5.44 -4.69
CA GLY A 34 3.48 -4.33 -4.28
C GLY A 34 3.14 -4.33 -2.80
N SER A 35 2.82 -5.49 -2.21
CA SER A 35 2.50 -5.56 -0.79
C SER A 35 3.69 -5.21 0.08
N ASN A 36 4.88 -5.66 -0.27
CA ASN A 36 6.10 -5.37 0.48
C ASN A 36 6.54 -3.92 0.30
N VAL A 37 6.36 -3.35 -0.89
CA VAL A 37 6.61 -1.92 -1.11
C VAL A 37 5.65 -1.08 -0.26
N ALA A 38 4.37 -1.42 -0.23
CA ALA A 38 3.40 -0.70 0.59
C ALA A 38 3.80 -0.67 2.06
N TYR A 39 4.20 -1.81 2.59
CA TYR A 39 4.69 -1.89 3.96
C TYR A 39 5.92 -0.99 4.16
N SER A 40 6.88 -1.08 3.27
CA SER A 40 8.12 -0.29 3.37
C SER A 40 7.85 1.21 3.32
N LEU A 41 6.99 1.66 2.40
CA LEU A 41 6.63 3.07 2.29
C LEU A 41 5.90 3.55 3.55
N SER A 42 5.04 2.71 4.09
CA SER A 42 4.35 2.99 5.35
C SER A 42 5.34 3.23 6.48
N ARG A 43 6.37 2.39 6.58
CA ARG A 43 7.40 2.50 7.61
C ARG A 43 8.29 3.73 7.42
N LEU A 44 8.46 4.20 6.20
CA LEU A 44 9.22 5.42 5.89
C LEU A 44 8.47 6.70 6.24
N GLY A 45 7.17 6.61 6.51
CA GLY A 45 6.39 7.78 6.90
C GLY A 45 5.54 8.38 5.79
N ILE A 46 5.34 7.67 4.68
CA ILE A 46 4.42 8.12 3.64
C ILE A 46 3.01 7.99 4.18
N ASP A 47 2.32 9.11 4.32
CA ASP A 47 1.01 9.16 4.96
C ASP A 47 -0.13 8.76 4.05
N ASP A 48 0.00 8.97 2.76
CA ASP A 48 -1.10 8.83 1.81
C ASP A 48 -0.79 7.72 0.83
N LEU A 49 -1.48 6.58 1.00
CA LEU A 49 -1.33 5.40 0.15
C LEU A 49 -2.67 5.05 -0.47
N PHE A 50 -2.64 4.68 -1.75
CA PHE A 50 -3.77 4.12 -2.46
C PHE A 50 -3.38 2.75 -2.97
N LEU A 51 -4.16 1.73 -2.61
CA LEU A 51 -3.91 0.34 -2.99
C LEU A 51 -4.97 -0.11 -3.99
N MET A 52 -4.55 -0.68 -5.10
CA MET A 52 -5.49 -1.17 -6.11
C MET A 52 -5.12 -2.58 -6.54
N ASP A 53 -6.03 -3.51 -6.36
CA ASP A 53 -5.90 -4.91 -6.79
C ASP A 53 -7.26 -5.58 -6.70
N GLY A 54 -7.59 -6.41 -7.67
CA GLY A 54 -8.86 -7.14 -7.67
C GLY A 54 -8.79 -8.54 -7.08
N ASP A 55 -7.61 -9.01 -6.71
CA ASP A 55 -7.43 -10.37 -6.21
C ASP A 55 -7.78 -10.53 -4.74
N THR A 56 -8.09 -11.76 -4.38
CA THR A 56 -8.18 -12.20 -2.99
C THR A 56 -6.89 -12.93 -2.60
N VAL A 57 -6.63 -12.97 -1.29
CA VAL A 57 -5.47 -13.69 -0.75
C VAL A 57 -5.73 -15.19 -0.85
N SER A 58 -4.75 -15.94 -1.33
CA SER A 58 -4.76 -17.39 -1.39
C SER A 58 -3.63 -17.97 -0.57
N ASN A 59 -3.64 -19.29 -0.36
CA ASN A 59 -2.60 -19.96 0.43
C ASN A 59 -1.20 -19.74 -0.16
N GLU A 60 -1.08 -19.66 -1.47
CA GLU A 60 0.21 -19.46 -2.14
C GLU A 60 0.78 -18.06 -1.89
N ASN A 61 -0.04 -17.10 -1.49
CA ASN A 61 0.40 -15.72 -1.32
C ASN A 61 1.10 -15.48 0.01
N ILE A 62 1.03 -16.42 0.95
CA ILE A 62 1.52 -16.19 2.31
C ILE A 62 3.04 -16.09 2.37
N ASN A 63 3.75 -16.90 1.59
CA ASN A 63 5.20 -16.98 1.66
C ASN A 63 5.91 -15.81 0.97
N GLY A 64 5.39 -15.31 -0.13
CA GLY A 64 6.06 -14.28 -0.94
C GLY A 64 5.42 -12.92 -0.88
N GLN A 65 4.32 -12.76 -0.14
CA GLN A 65 3.56 -11.54 -0.06
C GLN A 65 3.27 -11.18 1.39
N PHE A 66 2.91 -9.94 1.63
CA PHE A 66 2.71 -9.43 2.98
C PHE A 66 1.29 -9.78 3.49
N TYR A 67 1.01 -11.07 3.58
CA TYR A 67 -0.28 -11.59 4.06
C TYR A 67 -0.08 -12.76 5.00
N THR A 68 -1.07 -12.99 5.86
CA THR A 68 -1.06 -14.10 6.82
C THR A 68 -2.14 -15.11 6.47
N SER A 69 -2.11 -16.28 7.16
CA SER A 69 -3.13 -17.31 6.94
C SER A 69 -4.54 -16.83 7.27
N ASP A 70 -4.68 -15.87 8.18
CA ASP A 70 -5.99 -15.31 8.52
C ASP A 70 -6.56 -14.43 7.40
N ASP A 71 -5.72 -14.00 6.48
CA ASP A 71 -6.13 -13.14 5.37
C ASP A 71 -6.71 -13.92 4.19
N VAL A 72 -6.53 -15.23 4.15
CA VAL A 72 -6.98 -16.06 3.02
C VAL A 72 -8.47 -15.87 2.78
N GLY A 73 -8.83 -15.60 1.52
CA GLY A 73 -10.20 -15.33 1.11
C GLY A 73 -10.62 -13.87 1.13
N ARG A 74 -9.84 -13.01 1.77
CA ARG A 74 -10.11 -11.57 1.79
C ARG A 74 -9.50 -10.90 0.55
N PHE A 75 -10.06 -9.77 0.13
CA PHE A 75 -9.39 -8.97 -0.90
C PHE A 75 -8.04 -8.52 -0.39
N LYS A 76 -7.03 -8.62 -1.26
CA LYS A 76 -5.66 -8.24 -0.89
C LYS A 76 -5.57 -6.81 -0.40
N VAL A 77 -6.28 -5.88 -1.05
CA VAL A 77 -6.23 -4.47 -0.65
C VAL A 77 -6.78 -4.24 0.74
N TYR A 78 -7.82 -4.98 1.14
CA TYR A 78 -8.41 -4.82 2.47
C TYR A 78 -7.54 -5.47 3.55
N ALA A 79 -6.98 -6.64 3.26
CA ALA A 79 -6.08 -7.32 4.18
C ALA A 79 -4.83 -6.47 4.44
N LEU A 80 -4.26 -5.90 3.38
CA LEU A 80 -3.07 -5.04 3.49
C LEU A 80 -3.39 -3.75 4.23
N LYS A 81 -4.52 -3.13 3.95
CA LYS A 81 -4.94 -1.91 4.65
C LYS A 81 -5.05 -2.15 6.16
N ASN A 82 -5.64 -3.27 6.56
CA ASN A 82 -5.72 -3.62 7.97
C ASN A 82 -4.36 -3.86 8.60
N ALA A 83 -3.46 -4.54 7.89
CA ALA A 83 -2.11 -4.79 8.38
C ALA A 83 -1.34 -3.48 8.57
N LEU A 84 -1.45 -2.55 7.63
CA LEU A 84 -0.75 -1.27 7.71
C LEU A 84 -1.22 -0.41 8.88
N ARG A 85 -2.51 -0.50 9.25
CA ARG A 85 -3.04 0.22 10.41
C ARG A 85 -2.34 -0.14 11.70
N ASN A 86 -1.90 -1.39 11.83
CA ASN A 86 -1.21 -1.83 13.03
C ASN A 86 0.15 -1.18 13.18
N TYR A 87 0.75 -0.74 12.08
CA TYR A 87 2.07 -0.10 12.10
C TYR A 87 1.99 1.43 12.08
N SER A 88 0.96 1.98 11.45
CA SER A 88 0.81 3.43 11.28
C SER A 88 -0.65 3.83 11.31
N PRO A 89 -1.25 3.90 12.51
CA PRO A 89 -2.70 4.16 12.62
C PRO A 89 -3.16 5.48 12.04
N SER A 90 -2.27 6.44 11.91
CA SER A 90 -2.61 7.78 11.39
C SER A 90 -2.56 7.89 9.88
N GLN A 91 -2.08 6.87 9.19
CA GLN A 91 -1.97 6.94 7.74
C GLN A 91 -3.33 6.94 7.07
N CYS A 92 -3.43 7.70 5.99
CA CYS A 92 -4.59 7.66 5.11
C CYS A 92 -4.34 6.58 4.07
N VAL A 93 -4.89 5.39 4.28
CA VAL A 93 -4.79 4.28 3.33
C VAL A 93 -6.13 4.08 2.67
N ARG A 94 -6.21 4.40 1.39
CA ARG A 94 -7.41 4.19 0.58
C ARG A 94 -7.20 2.99 -0.32
N SER A 95 -8.27 2.38 -0.76
CA SER A 95 -8.16 1.14 -1.54
C SER A 95 -9.29 1.00 -2.54
N SER A 96 -9.01 0.25 -3.60
CA SER A 96 -10.00 -0.21 -4.56
C SER A 96 -9.78 -1.68 -4.84
N ASN A 97 -10.82 -2.49 -4.70
CA ASN A 97 -10.77 -3.93 -4.95
C ASN A 97 -11.00 -4.28 -6.42
N ASN A 98 -10.65 -3.39 -7.31
CA ASN A 98 -10.73 -3.60 -8.75
C ASN A 98 -9.36 -3.75 -9.36
N PHE A 99 -9.26 -4.48 -10.48
CA PHE A 99 -8.06 -4.47 -11.29
C PHE A 99 -7.94 -3.15 -12.04
N TYR A 100 -6.71 -2.71 -12.22
CA TYR A 100 -6.45 -1.53 -13.02
C TYR A 100 -6.85 -1.76 -14.47
N ASN A 101 -7.52 -0.76 -15.05
CA ASN A 101 -7.83 -0.74 -16.47
C ASN A 101 -7.97 0.72 -16.93
N THR A 102 -8.18 0.93 -18.24
CA THR A 102 -8.27 2.28 -18.78
C THR A 102 -9.49 3.06 -18.27
N ASN A 103 -10.56 2.34 -17.89
CA ASN A 103 -11.77 2.99 -17.41
C ASN A 103 -11.63 3.55 -16.01
N ASN A 104 -10.82 2.90 -15.16
CA ASN A 104 -10.64 3.35 -13.78
C ASN A 104 -9.31 4.09 -13.54
N SER A 105 -8.52 4.31 -14.59
CA SER A 105 -7.25 5.03 -14.46
C SER A 105 -7.39 6.44 -13.87
N PRO A 106 -8.48 7.20 -14.10
CA PRO A 106 -8.62 8.52 -13.50
C PRO A 106 -8.58 8.54 -11.97
N ILE A 107 -8.91 7.41 -11.32
CA ILE A 107 -8.86 7.32 -9.86
C ILE A 107 -7.43 7.55 -9.32
N LEU A 108 -6.42 7.33 -10.16
CA LEU A 108 -5.02 7.53 -9.78
C LEU A 108 -4.58 8.98 -9.87
N ALA A 109 -5.41 9.88 -10.39
CA ALA A 109 -5.03 11.28 -10.61
C ALA A 109 -4.73 12.01 -9.30
N TYR A 110 -5.26 11.55 -8.19
CA TYR A 110 -4.97 12.13 -6.88
C TYR A 110 -3.53 11.87 -6.43
N SER A 111 -2.93 10.79 -6.89
CA SER A 111 -1.59 10.39 -6.48
C SER A 111 -0.53 11.11 -7.32
N ASN A 112 0.58 11.47 -6.70
CA ASN A 112 1.71 12.05 -7.41
C ASN A 112 2.83 11.04 -7.68
N THR A 113 2.69 9.81 -7.18
CA THR A 113 3.65 8.73 -7.37
C THR A 113 2.88 7.43 -7.60
N ILE A 114 3.18 6.73 -8.69
CA ILE A 114 2.50 5.49 -9.02
C ILE A 114 3.53 4.37 -9.13
N ILE A 115 3.28 3.30 -8.41
CA ILE A 115 4.14 2.11 -8.39
C ILE A 115 3.34 0.94 -8.95
N SER A 116 3.88 0.32 -9.99
CA SER A 116 3.27 -0.86 -10.60
C SER A 116 3.86 -2.11 -9.96
N GLY A 117 3.02 -2.86 -9.27
CA GLY A 117 3.40 -4.11 -8.64
C GLY A 117 2.78 -5.33 -9.32
N PHE A 118 2.39 -5.19 -10.58
CA PHE A 118 1.81 -6.31 -11.31
C PHE A 118 2.80 -7.45 -11.46
N ASP A 119 2.32 -8.68 -11.23
CA ASP A 119 3.10 -9.89 -11.41
C ASP A 119 2.67 -10.70 -12.64
N SER A 120 1.65 -10.22 -13.37
CA SER A 120 1.07 -10.89 -14.54
C SER A 120 1.13 -9.97 -15.74
N MET A 121 1.51 -10.51 -16.89
CA MET A 121 1.54 -9.75 -18.13
C MET A 121 0.16 -9.25 -18.53
N SER A 122 -0.88 -10.04 -18.30
CA SER A 122 -2.25 -9.62 -18.60
C SER A 122 -2.70 -8.45 -17.74
N SER A 123 -2.24 -8.37 -16.51
CA SER A 123 -2.57 -7.26 -15.61
C SER A 123 -1.84 -5.98 -15.97
N ARG A 124 -0.75 -6.06 -16.74
CA ARG A 124 0.04 -4.89 -17.12
C ARG A 124 -0.48 -4.17 -18.34
N LYS A 125 -1.41 -4.77 -19.03
CA LYS A 125 -1.99 -4.15 -20.23
C LYS A 125 -3.07 -3.12 -19.89
#